data_dd6cb3835f9e40377172e945f0406d16
#
_entry.id   dd6cb3835f9e40377172e945f0406d16
#
_cell.length_a   1.000
_cell.length_b   1.000
_cell.length_c   1.000
_cell.angle_alpha   90.00
_cell.angle_beta   90.00
_cell.angle_gamma   90.00
#
_symmetry.space_group_name_H-M   'P 1'
#
loop_
_entity.id
_entity.type
_entity.pdbx_description
1 polymer ?
#
loop_
_entity_poly.entity_id
_entity_poly.type
_entity_poly.pdbx_seq_one_letter_code
_entity_poly.pdbx_strand_id
1 'polypeptide(L)'
;ESAVKNKKGLLQIIEVTKCKSVISGKLNPANAEYIIKNLNFGIMQALASKQNALVTGPISKQNIIDSGIKFSGHTEWIQEKTKSGDVLMLLSAKQLRVALVTTHIPLDKVTKSITKRKIIAKAKILNEDLKLKLKVKAPKLVMLGLNPHAGEGGTIGKQENLILKPAAKYLRKVGINISDPISADTAFTQKMLKKTDAYLAMYHDQALPVLKALSFGEGINITLGVPIVRTSVDHGVALDIAGSGKAGFSSLQNALETAKSMI
;
A
#
# COMPACT_ATOMS: atom_id res chain seq x y z
N GLU A 1 -16.42 -1.01 -27.07
CA GLU A 1 -15.26 -1.04 -27.97
C GLU A 1 -14.56 -2.38 -27.82
N SER A 2 -14.33 -3.07 -28.94
CA SER A 2 -13.66 -4.37 -28.96
C SER A 2 -12.21 -4.21 -28.48
N ALA A 3 -11.77 -5.07 -27.57
CA ALA A 3 -10.38 -5.08 -27.09
C ALA A 3 -9.43 -5.23 -28.30
N VAL A 4 -8.61 -4.22 -28.54
CA VAL A 4 -7.58 -4.27 -29.56
C VAL A 4 -6.50 -5.24 -29.09
N LYS A 5 -6.11 -6.21 -29.93
CA LYS A 5 -5.03 -7.15 -29.59
C LYS A 5 -3.73 -6.40 -29.31
N ASN A 6 -3.12 -6.66 -28.16
CA ASN A 6 -1.82 -6.10 -27.83
C ASN A 6 -0.76 -6.54 -28.85
N LYS A 7 0.01 -5.58 -29.37
CA LYS A 7 1.16 -5.85 -30.23
C LYS A 7 2.43 -5.47 -29.49
N LYS A 8 3.47 -6.32 -29.58
CA LYS A 8 4.77 -6.02 -28.98
C LYS A 8 5.31 -4.68 -29.48
N GLY A 9 5.77 -3.83 -28.57
CA GLY A 9 6.28 -2.49 -28.89
C GLY A 9 5.24 -1.39 -29.07
N LEU A 10 3.94 -1.70 -28.90
CA LEU A 10 2.87 -0.69 -28.96
C LEU A 10 2.19 -0.55 -27.59
N LEU A 11 2.05 0.69 -27.14
CA LEU A 11 1.25 1.06 -25.99
C LEU A 11 -0.11 1.56 -26.47
N GLN A 12 -1.19 0.95 -26.01
CA GLN A 12 -2.55 1.44 -26.29
C GLN A 12 -2.87 2.58 -25.33
N ILE A 13 -3.29 3.71 -25.87
CA ILE A 13 -3.62 4.90 -25.09
C ILE A 13 -5.10 5.23 -25.29
N ILE A 14 -5.80 5.47 -24.18
CA ILE A 14 -7.15 6.03 -24.17
C ILE A 14 -7.04 7.49 -23.77
N GLU A 15 -7.37 8.39 -24.67
CA GLU A 15 -7.43 9.83 -24.35
C GLU A 15 -8.71 10.13 -23.59
N VAL A 16 -8.61 10.24 -22.26
CA VAL A 16 -9.75 10.60 -21.39
C VAL A 16 -10.05 12.10 -21.47
N THR A 17 -9.02 12.93 -21.52
CA THR A 17 -9.09 14.39 -21.64
C THR A 17 -7.72 14.95 -22.00
N LYS A 18 -7.70 16.16 -22.55
CA LYS A 18 -6.44 16.82 -22.92
C LYS A 18 -5.78 17.52 -21.73
N CYS A 19 -4.47 17.39 -21.59
CA CYS A 19 -3.71 18.20 -20.65
C CYS A 19 -3.36 19.58 -21.22
N LYS A 20 -3.10 20.54 -20.34
CA LYS A 20 -2.48 21.83 -20.69
C LYS A 20 -0.98 21.62 -20.93
N SER A 21 -0.31 22.69 -21.40
CA SER A 21 1.13 22.65 -21.62
C SER A 21 1.91 22.09 -20.44
N VAL A 22 2.86 21.20 -20.73
CA VAL A 22 3.70 20.51 -19.74
C VAL A 22 5.16 20.89 -19.98
N ILE A 23 5.84 21.30 -18.93
CA ILE A 23 7.29 21.47 -18.88
C ILE A 23 7.86 20.44 -17.92
N SER A 24 8.75 19.60 -18.38
CA SER A 24 9.38 18.55 -17.55
C SER A 24 9.99 19.13 -16.29
N GLY A 25 9.73 18.50 -15.14
CA GLY A 25 10.23 18.94 -13.84
C GLY A 25 9.48 20.11 -13.22
N LYS A 26 8.46 20.70 -13.89
CA LYS A 26 7.66 21.80 -13.36
C LYS A 26 6.22 21.37 -13.11
N LEU A 27 5.72 21.63 -11.89
CA LEU A 27 4.33 21.41 -11.55
C LEU A 27 3.45 22.47 -12.25
N ASN A 28 2.26 22.05 -12.68
CA ASN A 28 1.26 22.96 -13.27
C ASN A 28 -0.12 22.61 -12.72
N PRO A 29 -0.66 23.39 -11.75
CA PRO A 29 -1.97 23.16 -11.16
C PRO A 29 -3.11 23.13 -12.16
N ALA A 30 -2.97 23.80 -13.33
CA ALA A 30 -3.96 23.76 -14.40
C ALA A 30 -4.16 22.35 -14.99
N ASN A 31 -3.26 21.40 -14.70
CA ASN A 31 -3.38 19.98 -15.08
C ASN A 31 -3.98 19.09 -13.99
N ALA A 32 -4.39 19.64 -12.85
CA ALA A 32 -4.96 18.85 -11.77
C ALA A 32 -6.26 18.14 -12.19
N GLU A 33 -7.13 18.83 -12.92
CA GLU A 33 -8.37 18.24 -13.44
C GLU A 33 -8.09 17.07 -14.40
N TYR A 34 -7.09 17.20 -15.27
CA TYR A 34 -6.62 16.12 -16.14
C TYR A 34 -6.20 14.89 -15.33
N ILE A 35 -5.42 15.09 -14.26
CA ILE A 35 -4.94 14.02 -13.38
C ILE A 35 -6.12 13.31 -12.69
N ILE A 36 -7.05 14.06 -12.14
CA ILE A 36 -8.22 13.52 -11.43
C ILE A 36 -9.18 12.79 -12.38
N LYS A 37 -9.42 13.30 -13.58
CA LYS A 37 -10.26 12.64 -14.59
C LYS A 37 -9.66 11.29 -15.00
N ASN A 38 -8.35 11.23 -15.26
CA ASN A 38 -7.65 9.97 -15.57
C ASN A 38 -7.71 8.97 -14.41
N LEU A 39 -7.50 9.43 -13.16
CA LEU A 39 -7.62 8.56 -11.99
C LEU A 39 -9.04 8.01 -11.83
N ASN A 40 -10.06 8.85 -11.97
CA ASN A 40 -11.46 8.43 -11.90
C ASN A 40 -11.81 7.43 -13.00
N PHE A 41 -11.36 7.68 -14.23
CA PHE A 41 -11.56 6.74 -15.34
C PHE A 41 -10.91 5.38 -15.05
N GLY A 42 -9.67 5.37 -14.57
CA GLY A 42 -8.98 4.13 -14.18
C GLY A 42 -9.71 3.37 -13.07
N ILE A 43 -10.23 4.06 -12.06
CA ILE A 43 -11.05 3.46 -11.00
C ILE A 43 -12.33 2.83 -11.59
N MET A 44 -13.03 3.54 -12.46
CA MET A 44 -14.24 3.03 -13.11
C MET A 44 -13.96 1.78 -13.96
N GLN A 45 -12.87 1.79 -14.74
CA GLN A 45 -12.46 0.62 -15.52
C GLN A 45 -12.11 -0.59 -14.63
N ALA A 46 -11.43 -0.35 -13.50
CA ALA A 46 -11.12 -1.41 -12.55
C ALA A 46 -12.37 -1.97 -11.86
N LEU A 47 -13.40 -1.15 -11.62
CA LEU A 47 -14.68 -1.59 -11.08
C LEU A 47 -15.53 -2.37 -12.10
N ALA A 48 -15.39 -2.07 -13.39
CA ALA A 48 -16.21 -2.66 -14.45
C ALA A 48 -15.91 -4.14 -14.68
N SER A 49 -14.73 -4.63 -14.35
CA SER A 49 -14.36 -6.05 -14.53
C SER A 49 -13.31 -6.49 -13.52
N LYS A 50 -13.45 -7.73 -13.01
CA LYS A 50 -12.43 -8.38 -12.17
C LYS A 50 -11.14 -8.71 -12.93
N GLN A 51 -11.14 -8.64 -14.24
CA GLN A 51 -9.96 -8.80 -15.09
C GLN A 51 -9.19 -7.49 -15.31
N ASN A 52 -9.67 -6.40 -14.72
CA ASN A 52 -9.03 -5.09 -14.79
C ASN A 52 -8.34 -4.77 -13.47
N ALA A 53 -7.18 -4.16 -13.55
CA ALA A 53 -6.44 -3.63 -12.41
C ALA A 53 -6.06 -2.17 -12.64
N LEU A 54 -6.01 -1.41 -11.58
CA LEU A 54 -5.51 -0.03 -11.58
C LEU A 54 -4.04 -0.02 -11.14
N VAL A 55 -3.15 0.35 -12.04
CA VAL A 55 -1.73 0.58 -11.72
C VAL A 55 -1.44 2.05 -11.85
N THR A 56 -0.94 2.68 -10.78
CA THR A 56 -0.69 4.12 -10.77
C THR A 56 0.80 4.44 -10.63
N GLY A 57 1.27 5.40 -11.41
CA GLY A 57 2.51 6.11 -11.17
C GLY A 57 2.40 7.08 -9.97
N PRO A 58 3.45 7.83 -9.67
CA PRO A 58 3.43 8.82 -8.61
C PRO A 58 2.58 10.05 -8.98
N ILE A 59 2.07 10.75 -7.99
CA ILE A 59 1.28 11.97 -8.15
C ILE A 59 1.76 13.05 -7.17
N SER A 60 1.85 14.29 -7.61
CA SER A 60 2.09 15.42 -6.72
C SER A 60 0.79 15.85 -6.05
N LYS A 61 0.65 15.58 -4.76
CA LYS A 61 -0.50 16.07 -3.97
C LYS A 61 -0.57 17.58 -3.98
N GLN A 62 0.57 18.26 -3.83
CA GLN A 62 0.65 19.71 -3.83
C GLN A 62 0.08 20.31 -5.11
N ASN A 63 0.43 19.76 -6.27
CA ASN A 63 -0.08 20.25 -7.56
C ASN A 63 -1.61 20.20 -7.66
N ILE A 64 -2.24 19.19 -7.05
CA ILE A 64 -3.70 19.05 -7.04
C ILE A 64 -4.31 20.00 -6.03
N ILE A 65 -3.73 20.12 -4.83
CA ILE A 65 -4.22 21.03 -3.77
C ILE A 65 -4.14 22.50 -4.23
N ASP A 66 -3.05 22.87 -4.91
CA ASP A 66 -2.85 24.23 -5.44
C ASP A 66 -3.89 24.62 -6.50
N SER A 67 -4.58 23.65 -7.11
CA SER A 67 -5.71 23.90 -8.01
C SER A 67 -7.06 24.11 -7.28
N GLY A 68 -7.08 24.02 -5.95
CA GLY A 68 -8.29 24.10 -5.14
C GLY A 68 -9.03 22.76 -4.94
N ILE A 69 -8.54 21.66 -5.50
CA ILE A 69 -9.14 20.33 -5.32
C ILE A 69 -8.63 19.73 -4.01
N LYS A 70 -9.56 19.33 -3.13
CA LYS A 70 -9.22 18.59 -1.90
C LYS A 70 -8.73 17.19 -2.27
N PHE A 71 -7.46 16.92 -2.00
CA PHE A 71 -6.84 15.62 -2.32
C PHE A 71 -5.85 15.20 -1.24
N SER A 72 -6.11 14.10 -0.56
CA SER A 72 -5.25 13.56 0.49
C SER A 72 -4.26 12.48 -0.02
N GLY A 73 -4.61 11.82 -1.13
CA GLY A 73 -3.80 10.81 -1.78
C GLY A 73 -4.62 9.81 -2.59
N HIS A 74 -3.93 8.96 -3.34
CA HIS A 74 -4.57 7.91 -4.13
C HIS A 74 -5.44 6.99 -3.27
N THR A 75 -4.95 6.54 -2.12
CA THR A 75 -5.63 5.57 -1.27
C THR A 75 -6.96 6.10 -0.76
N GLU A 76 -6.96 7.32 -0.23
CA GLU A 76 -8.16 7.98 0.31
C GLU A 76 -9.14 8.32 -0.82
N TRP A 77 -8.63 8.75 -1.98
CA TRP A 77 -9.46 9.03 -3.15
C TRP A 77 -10.15 7.76 -3.68
N ILE A 78 -9.42 6.67 -3.80
CA ILE A 78 -9.96 5.37 -4.23
C ILE A 78 -10.99 4.88 -3.20
N GLN A 79 -10.69 4.97 -1.90
CA GLN A 79 -11.60 4.61 -0.83
C GLN A 79 -12.94 5.34 -0.95
N GLU A 80 -12.89 6.66 -1.15
CA GLU A 80 -14.09 7.49 -1.35
C GLU A 80 -14.87 7.07 -2.59
N LYS A 81 -14.20 6.97 -3.76
CA LYS A 81 -14.85 6.66 -5.05
C LYS A 81 -15.41 5.25 -5.10
N THR A 82 -14.82 4.30 -4.37
CA THR A 82 -15.32 2.91 -4.26
C THR A 82 -16.28 2.71 -3.09
N LYS A 83 -16.55 3.76 -2.29
CA LYS A 83 -17.36 3.69 -1.06
C LYS A 83 -16.88 2.58 -0.13
N SER A 84 -15.57 2.34 -0.09
CA SER A 84 -14.97 1.30 0.73
C SER A 84 -14.94 1.72 2.21
N GLY A 85 -15.03 0.76 3.11
CA GLY A 85 -14.81 0.96 4.53
C GLY A 85 -13.34 1.24 4.86
N ASP A 86 -12.80 0.57 5.86
CA ASP A 86 -11.37 0.66 6.16
C ASP A 86 -10.51 0.13 5.01
N VAL A 87 -9.44 0.86 4.68
CA VAL A 87 -8.42 0.43 3.71
C VAL A 87 -7.11 0.14 4.40
N LEU A 88 -6.23 -0.63 3.76
CA LEU A 88 -4.94 -1.01 4.31
C LEU A 88 -3.85 -0.83 3.25
N MET A 89 -2.80 -0.13 3.63
CA MET A 89 -1.58 -0.03 2.84
C MET A 89 -0.72 -1.28 3.09
N LEU A 90 -0.42 -1.99 2.03
CA LEU A 90 0.53 -3.10 2.00
C LEU A 90 1.69 -2.73 1.10
N LEU A 91 2.89 -2.66 1.65
CA LEU A 91 4.12 -2.54 0.87
C LEU A 91 4.71 -3.92 0.64
N SER A 92 5.16 -4.17 -0.56
CA SER A 92 5.71 -5.47 -0.97
C SER A 92 7.00 -5.30 -1.74
N ALA A 93 8.00 -6.08 -1.37
CA ALA A 93 9.28 -6.16 -2.09
C ALA A 93 9.87 -7.55 -1.91
N LYS A 94 10.11 -8.25 -3.02
CA LYS A 94 10.64 -9.64 -2.99
C LYS A 94 9.80 -10.54 -2.05
N GLN A 95 10.40 -11.04 -0.99
CA GLN A 95 9.76 -11.93 -0.01
C GLN A 95 9.12 -11.19 1.17
N LEU A 96 9.28 -9.86 1.27
CA LEU A 96 8.78 -9.07 2.39
C LEU A 96 7.50 -8.34 2.02
N ARG A 97 6.44 -8.56 2.80
CA ARG A 97 5.21 -7.79 2.75
C ARG A 97 4.96 -7.17 4.12
N VAL A 98 4.72 -5.86 4.14
CA VAL A 98 4.46 -5.10 5.36
C VAL A 98 3.17 -4.32 5.23
N ALA A 99 2.22 -4.61 6.11
CA ALA A 99 0.98 -3.85 6.27
C ALA A 99 1.09 -2.90 7.47
N LEU A 100 0.50 -1.72 7.36
CA LEU A 100 0.63 -0.65 8.35
C LEU A 100 -0.68 -0.41 9.09
N VAL A 101 -0.66 -0.49 10.42
CA VAL A 101 -1.81 -0.12 11.26
C VAL A 101 -2.01 1.39 11.26
N THR A 102 -0.93 2.15 11.35
CA THR A 102 -0.91 3.62 11.15
C THR A 102 0.07 3.97 10.05
N THR A 103 -0.25 4.98 9.24
CA THR A 103 0.55 5.43 8.10
C THR A 103 1.22 6.78 8.40
N HIS A 104 0.82 7.84 7.74
CA HIS A 104 1.45 9.15 7.75
C HIS A 104 0.92 10.03 8.90
N ILE A 105 1.18 9.65 10.13
CA ILE A 105 0.87 10.43 11.33
C ILE A 105 2.13 10.73 12.14
N PRO A 106 2.19 11.86 12.87
CA PRO A 106 3.30 12.16 13.77
C PRO A 106 3.55 11.03 14.77
N LEU A 107 4.82 10.78 15.10
CA LEU A 107 5.22 9.67 15.97
C LEU A 107 4.58 9.74 17.36
N ASP A 108 4.44 10.95 17.92
CA ASP A 108 3.78 11.21 19.21
C ASP A 108 2.29 10.79 19.24
N LYS A 109 1.65 10.72 18.06
CA LYS A 109 0.26 10.30 17.92
C LYS A 109 0.08 8.80 17.70
N VAL A 110 1.16 8.08 17.38
CA VAL A 110 1.10 6.65 17.06
C VAL A 110 0.49 5.86 18.21
N THR A 111 1.06 5.97 19.41
CA THR A 111 0.62 5.20 20.58
C THR A 111 -0.88 5.37 20.87
N LYS A 112 -1.37 6.61 20.79
CA LYS A 112 -2.80 6.92 20.99
C LYS A 112 -3.69 6.39 19.86
N SER A 113 -3.13 6.23 18.67
CA SER A 113 -3.84 5.75 17.48
C SER A 113 -3.92 4.22 17.42
N ILE A 114 -3.09 3.49 18.16
CA ILE A 114 -3.12 2.03 18.22
C ILE A 114 -4.21 1.58 19.18
N THR A 115 -5.25 0.98 18.62
CA THR A 115 -6.37 0.42 19.38
C THR A 115 -6.63 -1.03 18.97
N LYS A 116 -7.18 -1.83 19.89
CA LYS A 116 -7.60 -3.23 19.60
C LYS A 116 -8.50 -3.30 18.37
N ARG A 117 -9.49 -2.40 18.26
CA ARG A 117 -10.41 -2.33 17.12
C ARG A 117 -9.67 -2.11 15.80
N LYS A 118 -8.75 -1.14 15.75
CA LYS A 118 -7.98 -0.83 14.54
C LYS A 118 -7.08 -1.99 14.12
N ILE A 119 -6.36 -2.61 15.06
CA ILE A 119 -5.53 -3.79 14.78
C ILE A 119 -6.37 -4.91 14.19
N ILE A 120 -7.52 -5.21 14.80
CA ILE A 120 -8.43 -6.27 14.33
C ILE A 120 -8.94 -5.96 12.92
N ALA A 121 -9.39 -4.73 12.66
CA ALA A 121 -9.87 -4.33 11.34
C ALA A 121 -8.78 -4.49 10.27
N LYS A 122 -7.57 -3.95 10.53
CA LYS A 122 -6.45 -4.04 9.58
C LYS A 122 -5.97 -5.47 9.35
N ALA A 123 -5.89 -6.29 10.40
CA ALA A 123 -5.50 -7.70 10.28
C ALA A 123 -6.53 -8.53 9.50
N LYS A 124 -7.83 -8.25 9.65
CA LYS A 124 -8.88 -8.91 8.86
C LYS A 124 -8.74 -8.58 7.38
N ILE A 125 -8.62 -7.28 7.02
CA ILE A 125 -8.40 -6.85 5.63
C ILE A 125 -7.16 -7.54 5.06
N LEU A 126 -6.05 -7.54 5.81
CA LEU A 126 -4.81 -8.19 5.38
C LEU A 126 -5.02 -9.68 5.08
N ASN A 127 -5.63 -10.41 6.01
CA ASN A 127 -5.86 -11.85 5.85
C ASN A 127 -6.79 -12.16 4.68
N GLU A 128 -7.87 -11.40 4.52
CA GLU A 128 -8.85 -11.59 3.45
C GLU A 128 -8.26 -11.31 2.08
N ASP A 129 -7.58 -10.18 1.91
CA ASP A 129 -7.01 -9.80 0.61
C ASP A 129 -5.76 -10.59 0.25
N LEU A 130 -4.99 -11.09 1.24
CA LEU A 130 -3.94 -12.09 0.97
C LEU A 130 -4.53 -13.36 0.36
N LYS A 131 -5.70 -13.81 0.83
CA LYS A 131 -6.39 -14.98 0.27
C LYS A 131 -6.99 -14.69 -1.10
N LEU A 132 -7.77 -13.61 -1.20
CA LEU A 132 -8.60 -13.33 -2.37
C LEU A 132 -7.77 -12.79 -3.54
N LYS A 133 -6.89 -11.82 -3.27
CA LYS A 133 -6.13 -11.11 -4.31
C LYS A 133 -4.73 -11.68 -4.52
N LEU A 134 -4.01 -11.99 -3.44
CA LEU A 134 -2.65 -12.53 -3.54
C LEU A 134 -2.60 -14.06 -3.54
N LYS A 135 -3.75 -14.74 -3.47
CA LYS A 135 -3.91 -16.21 -3.62
C LYS A 135 -3.12 -17.04 -2.60
N VAL A 136 -2.85 -16.45 -1.43
CA VAL A 136 -2.20 -17.15 -0.30
C VAL A 136 -3.26 -17.98 0.44
N LYS A 137 -3.25 -19.29 0.31
CA LYS A 137 -4.30 -20.19 0.86
C LYS A 137 -4.48 -20.07 2.37
N ALA A 138 -3.39 -20.03 3.13
CA ALA A 138 -3.39 -20.00 4.60
C ALA A 138 -2.39 -18.95 5.12
N PRO A 139 -2.74 -17.64 5.07
CA PRO A 139 -1.82 -16.57 5.43
C PRO A 139 -1.25 -16.73 6.84
N LYS A 140 0.06 -16.62 6.98
CA LYS A 140 0.78 -16.58 8.24
C LYS A 140 1.21 -15.14 8.50
N LEU A 141 0.54 -14.50 9.44
CA LEU A 141 0.76 -13.10 9.78
C LEU A 141 1.68 -12.99 11.01
N VAL A 142 2.58 -12.05 10.97
CA VAL A 142 3.41 -11.69 12.13
C VAL A 142 3.04 -10.29 12.57
N MET A 143 2.63 -10.12 13.82
CA MET A 143 2.37 -8.83 14.43
C MET A 143 3.65 -8.31 15.07
N LEU A 144 4.08 -7.09 14.72
CA LEU A 144 5.18 -6.43 15.39
C LEU A 144 4.69 -5.79 16.71
N GLY A 145 5.51 -5.80 17.74
CA GLY A 145 5.29 -5.03 18.95
C GLY A 145 5.30 -3.53 18.65
N LEU A 146 4.68 -2.72 19.48
CA LEU A 146 4.75 -1.26 19.39
C LEU A 146 6.05 -0.73 20.02
N ASN A 147 6.40 -1.30 21.19
CA ASN A 147 7.55 -0.88 21.98
C ASN A 147 8.80 -1.74 21.69
N PRO A 148 10.00 -1.27 22.02
CA PRO A 148 11.21 -2.07 21.95
C PRO A 148 11.02 -3.41 22.71
N HIS A 149 11.62 -4.47 22.18
CA HIS A 149 11.52 -5.84 22.72
C HIS A 149 10.07 -6.30 22.97
N ALA A 150 9.11 -5.79 22.15
CA ALA A 150 7.68 -6.05 22.32
C ALA A 150 7.19 -5.79 23.77
N GLY A 151 7.68 -4.69 24.36
CA GLY A 151 7.32 -4.21 25.68
C GLY A 151 7.94 -4.96 26.84
N GLU A 152 8.79 -5.98 26.57
CA GLU A 152 9.53 -6.78 27.59
C GLU A 152 8.65 -7.18 28.79
N GLY A 153 7.55 -7.88 28.48
CA GLY A 153 6.60 -8.31 29.51
C GLY A 153 5.77 -7.19 30.16
N GLY A 154 5.97 -5.94 29.77
CA GLY A 154 5.32 -4.74 30.32
C GLY A 154 6.27 -3.80 31.04
N THR A 155 7.56 -4.10 31.08
CA THR A 155 8.61 -3.29 31.69
C THR A 155 8.90 -2.02 30.88
N ILE A 156 8.99 -2.16 29.54
CA ILE A 156 9.28 -1.05 28.62
C ILE A 156 7.98 -0.38 28.14
N GLY A 157 6.86 -1.11 28.13
CA GLY A 157 5.56 -0.60 27.72
C GLY A 157 4.44 -1.59 27.97
N LYS A 158 3.23 -1.09 28.21
CA LYS A 158 2.07 -1.93 28.55
C LYS A 158 1.14 -2.20 27.34
N GLN A 159 1.36 -1.56 26.20
CA GLN A 159 0.49 -1.62 25.03
C GLN A 159 0.38 -3.05 24.48
N GLU A 160 1.46 -3.81 24.50
CA GLU A 160 1.47 -5.20 24.05
C GLU A 160 0.50 -6.04 24.89
N ASN A 161 0.57 -5.91 26.19
CA ASN A 161 -0.27 -6.69 27.12
C ASN A 161 -1.74 -6.21 27.10
N LEU A 162 -1.97 -4.88 27.02
CA LEU A 162 -3.32 -4.30 27.11
C LEU A 162 -4.07 -4.23 25.78
N ILE A 163 -3.37 -4.18 24.65
CA ILE A 163 -3.97 -3.91 23.35
C ILE A 163 -3.61 -5.01 22.34
N LEU A 164 -2.30 -5.25 22.09
CA LEU A 164 -1.85 -6.08 20.99
C LEU A 164 -2.13 -7.57 21.20
N LYS A 165 -1.72 -8.13 22.36
CA LYS A 165 -2.01 -9.53 22.71
C LYS A 165 -3.51 -9.85 22.76
N PRO A 166 -4.38 -9.02 23.37
CA PRO A 166 -5.82 -9.19 23.28
C PRO A 166 -6.39 -9.13 21.87
N ALA A 167 -5.80 -8.31 20.98
CA ALA A 167 -6.18 -8.28 19.57
C ALA A 167 -5.76 -9.57 18.85
N ALA A 168 -4.52 -10.05 19.05
CA ALA A 168 -4.01 -11.30 18.49
C ALA A 168 -4.83 -12.51 18.95
N LYS A 169 -5.13 -12.57 20.25
CA LYS A 169 -5.99 -13.64 20.82
C LYS A 169 -7.37 -13.68 20.15
N TYR A 170 -8.01 -12.52 19.96
CA TYR A 170 -9.29 -12.42 19.27
C TYR A 170 -9.17 -12.88 17.81
N LEU A 171 -8.14 -12.42 17.09
CA LEU A 171 -7.94 -12.76 15.68
C LEU A 171 -7.74 -14.28 15.49
N ARG A 172 -6.96 -14.93 16.36
CA ARG A 172 -6.81 -16.40 16.34
C ARG A 172 -8.12 -17.12 16.63
N LYS A 173 -8.92 -16.61 17.57
CA LYS A 173 -10.27 -17.18 17.87
C LYS A 173 -11.20 -17.15 16.64
N VAL A 174 -11.06 -16.16 15.76
CA VAL A 174 -11.84 -16.08 14.51
C VAL A 174 -11.11 -16.69 13.30
N GLY A 175 -10.10 -17.54 13.52
CA GLY A 175 -9.45 -18.34 12.49
C GLY A 175 -8.34 -17.63 11.70
N ILE A 176 -7.85 -16.48 12.15
CA ILE A 176 -6.72 -15.78 11.52
C ILE A 176 -5.41 -16.24 12.17
N ASN A 177 -4.51 -16.79 11.38
CA ASN A 177 -3.20 -17.22 11.85
C ASN A 177 -2.27 -16.01 12.01
N ILE A 178 -2.19 -15.49 13.22
CA ILE A 178 -1.37 -14.33 13.57
C ILE A 178 -0.57 -14.60 14.86
N SER A 179 0.69 -14.18 14.90
CA SER A 179 1.54 -14.28 16.08
C SER A 179 1.05 -13.37 17.20
N ASP A 180 1.49 -13.63 18.42
CA ASP A 180 1.58 -12.56 19.44
C ASP A 180 2.55 -11.48 18.96
N PRO A 181 2.50 -10.26 19.53
CA PRO A 181 3.44 -9.22 19.15
C PRO A 181 4.89 -9.68 19.42
N ILE A 182 5.73 -9.60 18.40
CA ILE A 182 7.16 -9.92 18.50
C ILE A 182 8.02 -8.66 18.34
N SER A 183 9.24 -8.72 18.82
CA SER A 183 10.18 -7.61 18.71
C SER A 183 10.53 -7.32 17.24
N ALA A 184 10.50 -6.04 16.84
CA ALA A 184 10.72 -5.65 15.45
C ALA A 184 12.19 -5.86 15.01
N ASP A 185 13.15 -5.73 15.93
CA ASP A 185 14.58 -5.92 15.66
C ASP A 185 14.95 -7.37 15.28
N THR A 186 14.18 -8.35 15.75
CA THR A 186 14.40 -9.77 15.44
C THR A 186 13.41 -10.34 14.41
N ALA A 187 12.41 -9.57 14.01
CA ALA A 187 11.32 -10.03 13.16
C ALA A 187 11.74 -10.33 11.71
N PHE A 188 12.76 -9.67 11.18
CA PHE A 188 13.13 -9.70 9.77
C PHE A 188 14.33 -10.60 9.45
N THR A 189 14.61 -11.58 10.30
CA THR A 189 15.64 -12.58 10.01
C THR A 189 15.24 -13.45 8.81
N GLN A 190 16.20 -13.97 8.07
CA GLN A 190 15.94 -14.85 6.90
C GLN A 190 15.02 -16.03 7.23
N LYS A 191 15.15 -16.60 8.43
CA LYS A 191 14.28 -17.66 8.93
C LYS A 191 12.82 -17.20 9.08
N MET A 192 12.61 -15.98 9.57
CA MET A 192 11.26 -15.40 9.73
C MET A 192 10.67 -15.01 8.38
N LEU A 193 11.45 -14.38 7.50
CA LEU A 193 10.99 -14.00 6.15
C LEU A 193 10.45 -15.20 5.36
N LYS A 194 11.14 -16.36 5.41
CA LYS A 194 10.70 -17.59 4.73
C LYS A 194 9.41 -18.20 5.29
N LYS A 195 9.02 -17.87 6.53
CA LYS A 195 7.86 -18.46 7.21
C LYS A 195 6.68 -17.52 7.33
N THR A 196 6.82 -16.27 6.92
CA THR A 196 5.84 -15.21 7.12
C THR A 196 5.32 -14.71 5.77
N ASP A 197 4.00 -14.69 5.61
CA ASP A 197 3.38 -14.17 4.39
C ASP A 197 3.24 -12.65 4.42
N ALA A 198 2.99 -12.07 5.59
CA ALA A 198 2.99 -10.63 5.79
C ALA A 198 3.20 -10.22 7.26
N TYR A 199 3.82 -9.08 7.45
CA TYR A 199 4.00 -8.41 8.74
C TYR A 199 2.94 -7.33 8.93
N LEU A 200 2.39 -7.23 10.13
CA LEU A 200 1.53 -6.14 10.55
C LEU A 200 2.33 -5.22 11.47
N ALA A 201 2.82 -4.11 10.92
CA ALA A 201 3.58 -3.11 11.64
C ALA A 201 2.66 -2.06 12.25
N MET A 202 3.01 -1.56 13.43
CA MET A 202 2.20 -0.59 14.15
C MET A 202 2.31 0.82 13.54
N TYR A 203 3.46 1.18 12.99
CA TYR A 203 3.71 2.48 12.38
C TYR A 203 4.69 2.38 11.21
N HIS A 204 4.73 3.44 10.42
CA HIS A 204 5.44 3.53 9.16
C HIS A 204 6.92 3.14 9.27
N ASP A 205 7.69 3.85 10.09
CA ASP A 205 9.14 3.67 10.16
C ASP A 205 9.57 2.43 10.95
N GLN A 206 8.63 1.67 11.50
CA GLN A 206 8.92 0.39 12.16
C GLN A 206 9.44 -0.67 11.19
N ALA A 207 8.99 -0.66 9.95
CA ALA A 207 9.30 -1.73 8.99
C ALA A 207 9.71 -1.21 7.60
N LEU A 208 9.36 0.02 7.24
CA LEU A 208 9.68 0.54 5.91
C LEU A 208 11.18 0.73 5.67
N PRO A 209 12.01 1.17 6.62
CA PRO A 209 13.45 1.21 6.42
C PRO A 209 14.02 -0.16 6.06
N VAL A 210 13.55 -1.24 6.71
CA VAL A 210 13.96 -2.61 6.40
C VAL A 210 13.50 -3.00 4.99
N LEU A 211 12.23 -2.73 4.63
CA LEU A 211 11.71 -3.01 3.30
C LEU A 211 12.51 -2.27 2.23
N LYS A 212 12.77 -0.97 2.43
CA LYS A 212 13.55 -0.15 1.48
C LYS A 212 14.98 -0.66 1.33
N ALA A 213 15.64 -1.03 2.41
CA ALA A 213 16.98 -1.61 2.38
C ALA A 213 17.04 -2.95 1.61
N LEU A 214 16.00 -3.78 1.72
CA LEU A 214 15.90 -5.06 1.02
C LEU A 214 15.39 -4.94 -0.42
N SER A 215 14.63 -3.89 -0.75
CA SER A 215 13.97 -3.74 -2.05
C SER A 215 14.87 -3.13 -3.15
N PHE A 216 15.89 -2.38 -2.79
CA PHE A 216 16.76 -1.69 -3.76
C PHE A 216 15.98 -0.94 -4.87
N GLY A 217 14.88 -0.27 -4.50
CA GLY A 217 14.02 0.47 -5.45
C GLY A 217 12.97 -0.37 -6.19
N GLU A 218 12.84 -1.66 -5.88
CA GLU A 218 11.85 -2.57 -6.49
C GLU A 218 10.53 -2.64 -5.70
N GLY A 219 10.41 -1.89 -4.61
CA GLY A 219 9.23 -1.87 -3.75
C GLY A 219 7.99 -1.37 -4.48
N ILE A 220 6.84 -1.92 -4.11
CA ILE A 220 5.52 -1.53 -4.61
C ILE A 220 4.56 -1.31 -3.45
N ASN A 221 3.54 -0.49 -3.71
CA ASN A 221 2.44 -0.28 -2.77
C ASN A 221 1.17 -0.93 -3.33
N ILE A 222 0.47 -1.69 -2.50
CA ILE A 222 -0.80 -2.35 -2.81
C ILE A 222 -1.87 -1.78 -1.88
N THR A 223 -3.01 -1.37 -2.42
CA THR A 223 -4.14 -0.93 -1.62
C THR A 223 -5.08 -2.10 -1.38
N LEU A 224 -5.23 -2.52 -0.13
CA LEU A 224 -6.14 -3.57 0.31
C LEU A 224 -7.41 -2.99 0.93
N GLY A 225 -8.48 -3.79 1.02
CA GLY A 225 -9.77 -3.36 1.55
C GLY A 225 -10.63 -2.59 0.56
N VAL A 226 -10.24 -2.52 -0.71
CA VAL A 226 -11.03 -1.93 -1.81
C VAL A 226 -11.51 -3.03 -2.76
N PRO A 227 -12.63 -2.85 -3.50
CA PRO A 227 -13.18 -3.89 -4.37
C PRO A 227 -12.38 -4.13 -5.67
N ILE A 228 -11.37 -3.33 -5.93
CA ILE A 228 -10.51 -3.40 -7.11
C ILE A 228 -9.10 -3.90 -6.76
N VAL A 229 -8.39 -4.42 -7.75
CA VAL A 229 -6.93 -4.61 -7.65
C VAL A 229 -6.27 -3.25 -7.93
N ARG A 230 -5.52 -2.74 -6.95
CA ARG A 230 -4.73 -1.52 -7.12
C ARG A 230 -3.32 -1.70 -6.64
N THR A 231 -2.36 -1.46 -7.53
CA THR A 231 -0.94 -1.41 -7.22
C THR A 231 -0.35 -0.05 -7.63
N SER A 232 0.77 0.32 -7.06
CA SER A 232 1.49 1.52 -7.46
C SER A 232 2.99 1.40 -7.18
N VAL A 233 3.74 2.28 -7.81
CA VAL A 233 5.15 2.50 -7.47
C VAL A 233 5.30 2.99 -6.02
N ASP A 234 6.47 2.72 -5.43
CA ASP A 234 6.84 3.14 -4.07
C ASP A 234 7.89 4.27 -4.10
N HIS A 235 7.73 5.23 -5.00
CA HIS A 235 8.58 6.43 -5.10
C HIS A 235 7.74 7.67 -5.42
N GLY A 236 8.32 8.85 -5.22
CA GLY A 236 7.71 10.13 -5.53
C GLY A 236 7.83 10.51 -7.01
N VAL A 237 7.43 11.73 -7.33
CA VAL A 237 7.37 12.26 -8.71
C VAL A 237 8.74 12.57 -9.31
N ALA A 238 9.81 12.63 -8.52
CA ALA A 238 11.20 12.81 -8.96
C ALA A 238 11.37 13.92 -10.02
N LEU A 239 10.88 15.12 -9.69
CA LEU A 239 10.85 16.27 -10.61
C LEU A 239 12.23 16.67 -11.12
N ASP A 240 13.26 16.43 -10.32
CA ASP A 240 14.69 16.72 -10.59
C ASP A 240 15.25 15.94 -11.79
N ILE A 241 14.72 14.74 -12.03
CA ILE A 241 15.13 13.89 -13.16
C ILE A 241 14.08 13.78 -14.28
N ALA A 242 12.97 14.50 -14.15
CA ALA A 242 11.89 14.45 -15.14
C ALA A 242 12.38 14.90 -16.52
N GLY A 243 12.09 14.11 -17.56
CA GLY A 243 12.53 14.37 -18.94
C GLY A 243 14.00 14.03 -19.24
N SER A 244 14.79 13.60 -18.24
CA SER A 244 16.22 13.29 -18.43
C SER A 244 16.49 11.87 -18.98
N GLY A 245 15.48 11.01 -19.02
CA GLY A 245 15.64 9.59 -19.38
C GLY A 245 16.28 8.72 -18.28
N LYS A 246 16.58 9.28 -17.10
CA LYS A 246 17.28 8.59 -16.00
C LYS A 246 16.35 7.87 -15.01
N ALA A 247 15.02 8.03 -15.15
CA ALA A 247 14.07 7.43 -14.24
C ALA A 247 14.10 5.90 -14.32
N GLY A 248 14.25 5.24 -13.17
CA GLY A 248 14.13 3.79 -13.07
C GLY A 248 12.66 3.34 -13.25
N PHE A 249 12.46 2.23 -13.95
CA PHE A 249 11.11 1.70 -14.24
C PHE A 249 10.79 0.39 -13.48
N SER A 250 11.74 -0.17 -12.74
CA SER A 250 11.59 -1.47 -12.07
C SER A 250 10.40 -1.52 -11.09
N SER A 251 10.18 -0.45 -10.32
CA SER A 251 9.02 -0.38 -9.41
C SER A 251 7.69 -0.41 -10.18
N LEU A 252 7.58 0.29 -11.32
CA LEU A 252 6.39 0.27 -12.16
C LEU A 252 6.19 -1.10 -12.82
N GLN A 253 7.25 -1.73 -13.30
CA GLN A 253 7.20 -3.07 -13.86
C GLN A 253 6.70 -4.06 -12.82
N ASN A 254 7.28 -4.04 -11.59
CA ASN A 254 6.84 -4.92 -10.51
C ASN A 254 5.39 -4.65 -10.10
N ALA A 255 4.94 -3.39 -10.13
CA ALA A 255 3.55 -3.05 -9.86
C ALA A 255 2.60 -3.64 -10.91
N LEU A 256 2.97 -3.60 -12.20
CA LEU A 256 2.22 -4.20 -13.30
C LEU A 256 2.17 -5.73 -13.21
N GLU A 257 3.31 -6.38 -12.98
CA GLU A 257 3.41 -7.84 -12.85
C GLU A 257 2.61 -8.34 -11.64
N THR A 258 2.69 -7.63 -10.51
CA THR A 258 1.90 -7.94 -9.32
C THR A 258 0.41 -7.78 -9.60
N ALA A 259 -0.02 -6.67 -10.20
CA ALA A 259 -1.42 -6.45 -10.57
C ALA A 259 -1.95 -7.58 -11.46
N LYS A 260 -1.16 -7.99 -12.47
CA LYS A 260 -1.49 -9.11 -13.36
C LYS A 260 -1.66 -10.43 -12.62
N SER A 261 -0.86 -10.69 -11.58
CA SER A 261 -0.97 -11.93 -10.79
C SER A 261 -2.18 -11.96 -9.86
N MET A 262 -2.77 -10.78 -9.58
CA MET A 262 -3.89 -10.60 -8.66
C MET A 262 -5.27 -10.66 -9.34
N ILE A 263 -5.32 -10.54 -10.66
CA ILE A 263 -6.54 -10.65 -11.49
C ILE A 263 -6.73 -12.08 -12.12
#